data_74ccaf644501241324f53938feaa7683
#
_entry.id   74ccaf644501241324f53938feaa7683
#
_cell.length_a   1.000
_cell.length_b   1.000
_cell.length_c   1.000
_cell.angle_alpha   90.00
_cell.angle_beta   90.00
_cell.angle_gamma   90.00
#
_symmetry.space_group_name_H-M   'P 1'
#
loop_
_entity.id
_entity.type
_entity.pdbx_description
1 polymer ?
#
loop_
_entity_poly.entity_id
_entity_poly.type
_entity_poly.pdbx_seq_one_letter_code
_entity_poly.pdbx_strand_id
1 'polypeptide(L)'
;MKKSNKHTKLIAIVLTTAVLITGLLFWGARRSEAVIAIIKTTGMFSLGQGQRTSAHVVNTWTGHDREIIIDFTVLDGAGKVLARSDPQTLLPGQSADFEYGTGVYDPIPGTNAQRATIRVVLRIEGALRNRNSATPGPDDFIATQEVFNIGDGKTTVFLPYVEQ
;
A
#
# COMPACT_ATOMS: atom_id res chain seq x y z
N MET A 1 52.50 48.40 -13.45
CA MET A 1 52.01 47.98 -12.13
C MET A 1 50.62 47.24 -12.32
N LYS A 2 50.64 45.96 -12.21
CA LYS A 2 49.39 45.10 -12.41
C LYS A 2 49.09 44.42 -11.10
N LYS A 3 48.43 45.13 -10.17
CA LYS A 3 47.89 44.60 -8.91
C LYS A 3 46.39 44.70 -8.98
N SER A 4 45.71 43.69 -9.34
CA SER A 4 44.28 43.44 -8.97
C SER A 4 43.74 42.25 -9.72
N ASN A 5 44.01 41.04 -9.29
CA ASN A 5 43.26 39.89 -9.83
C ASN A 5 43.03 38.78 -8.82
N LYS A 6 43.55 38.90 -7.59
CA LYS A 6 43.32 37.84 -6.59
C LYS A 6 41.96 37.97 -5.93
N HIS A 7 41.51 39.17 -5.59
CA HIS A 7 40.21 39.39 -4.93
C HIS A 7 39.05 39.10 -5.85
N THR A 8 39.11 39.47 -7.12
CA THR A 8 38.06 39.20 -8.11
C THR A 8 37.88 37.70 -8.35
N LYS A 9 38.96 36.93 -8.39
CA LYS A 9 38.90 35.48 -8.52
C LYS A 9 38.31 34.81 -7.28
N LEU A 10 38.62 35.32 -6.07
CA LEU A 10 38.09 34.78 -4.81
C LEU A 10 36.58 35.03 -4.68
N ILE A 11 36.12 36.22 -5.05
CA ILE A 11 34.70 36.57 -5.05
C ILE A 11 33.91 35.70 -6.05
N ALA A 12 34.45 35.46 -7.25
CA ALA A 12 33.84 34.64 -8.26
C ALA A 12 33.69 33.17 -7.79
N ILE A 13 34.71 32.63 -7.10
CA ILE A 13 34.66 31.25 -6.57
C ILE A 13 33.60 31.14 -5.45
N VAL A 14 33.53 32.09 -4.53
CA VAL A 14 32.56 32.08 -3.44
C VAL A 14 31.11 32.19 -3.97
N LEU A 15 30.88 33.06 -4.97
CA LEU A 15 29.57 33.19 -5.61
C LEU A 15 29.13 31.93 -6.35
N THR A 16 30.05 31.27 -7.08
CA THR A 16 29.75 30.04 -7.81
C THR A 16 29.43 28.87 -6.85
N THR A 17 30.19 28.79 -5.73
CA THR A 17 29.93 27.74 -4.72
C THR A 17 28.61 27.96 -4.00
N ALA A 18 28.25 29.20 -3.69
CA ALA A 18 26.97 29.53 -3.07
C ALA A 18 25.76 29.19 -3.97
N VAL A 19 25.85 29.46 -5.27
CA VAL A 19 24.82 29.14 -6.26
C VAL A 19 24.67 27.62 -6.45
N LEU A 20 25.77 26.87 -6.44
CA LEU A 20 25.78 25.41 -6.53
C LEU A 20 25.14 24.77 -5.28
N ILE A 21 25.46 25.26 -4.08
CA ILE A 21 24.90 24.73 -2.83
C ILE A 21 23.40 25.05 -2.73
N THR A 22 22.97 26.26 -3.10
CA THR A 22 21.54 26.61 -3.14
C THR A 22 20.78 25.80 -4.18
N GLY A 23 21.36 25.59 -5.36
CA GLY A 23 20.77 24.76 -6.40
C GLY A 23 20.61 23.30 -5.98
N LEU A 24 21.59 22.72 -5.29
CA LEU A 24 21.53 21.36 -4.74
C LEU A 24 20.50 21.23 -3.60
N LEU A 25 20.38 22.24 -2.73
CA LEU A 25 19.36 22.25 -1.67
C LEU A 25 17.95 22.40 -2.23
N PHE A 26 17.75 23.18 -3.30
CA PHE A 26 16.46 23.30 -3.97
C PHE A 26 16.10 22.04 -4.78
N TRP A 27 17.07 21.33 -5.34
CA TRP A 27 16.81 20.10 -6.09
C TRP A 27 16.61 18.89 -5.16
N GLY A 28 17.21 18.90 -3.97
CA GLY A 28 17.04 17.86 -2.94
C GLY A 28 15.72 17.97 -2.16
N ALA A 29 15.09 19.13 -2.14
CA ALA A 29 13.74 19.28 -1.61
C ALA A 29 12.70 18.78 -2.62
N ARG A 30 12.76 17.49 -3.00
CA ARG A 30 11.58 16.81 -3.50
C ARG A 30 10.54 16.93 -2.40
N ARG A 31 9.53 17.76 -2.64
CA ARG A 31 8.36 17.81 -1.80
C ARG A 31 7.88 16.37 -1.67
N SER A 32 8.01 15.78 -0.50
CA SER A 32 7.28 14.58 -0.18
C SER A 32 5.81 15.01 -0.21
N GLU A 33 5.14 14.76 -1.32
CA GLU A 33 3.69 14.89 -1.38
C GLU A 33 3.17 13.93 -0.32
N ALA A 34 2.41 14.45 0.62
CA ALA A 34 1.77 13.63 1.63
C ALA A 34 0.77 12.75 0.88
N VAL A 35 1.13 11.49 0.68
CA VAL A 35 0.23 10.49 0.14
C VAL A 35 -0.73 10.14 1.27
N ILE A 36 -2.00 10.47 1.10
CA ILE A 36 -3.03 10.05 2.05
C ILE A 36 -3.34 8.59 1.69
N ALA A 37 -2.96 7.68 2.57
CA ALA A 37 -3.27 6.28 2.45
C ALA A 37 -4.52 5.97 3.29
N ILE A 38 -5.49 5.30 2.68
CA ILE A 38 -6.62 4.68 3.38
C ILE A 38 -6.17 3.28 3.78
N ILE A 39 -6.31 2.96 5.07
CA ILE A 39 -6.01 1.63 5.59
C ILE A 39 -7.32 0.99 5.99
N LYS A 40 -7.65 -0.14 5.36
CA LYS A 40 -8.77 -0.99 5.73
C LYS A 40 -8.26 -2.34 6.21
N THR A 41 -8.92 -2.92 7.18
CA THR A 41 -8.53 -4.22 7.71
C THR A 41 -9.75 -5.12 7.87
N THR A 42 -9.56 -6.41 7.66
CA THR A 42 -10.52 -7.39 8.16
C THR A 42 -10.37 -7.51 9.68
N GLY A 43 -11.39 -7.93 10.37
CA GLY A 43 -11.22 -8.47 11.72
C GLY A 43 -10.28 -9.67 11.70
N MET A 44 -9.91 -10.15 12.89
CA MET A 44 -9.20 -11.43 13.02
C MET A 44 -10.14 -12.56 12.62
N PHE A 45 -9.67 -13.45 11.77
CA PHE A 45 -10.41 -14.66 11.38
C PHE A 45 -9.47 -15.86 11.31
N SER A 46 -10.03 -17.05 11.20
CA SER A 46 -9.25 -18.29 11.20
C SER A 46 -9.42 -19.03 9.89
N LEU A 47 -8.31 -19.50 9.34
CA LEU A 47 -8.28 -20.44 8.23
C LEU A 47 -8.07 -21.86 8.79
N GLY A 48 -8.94 -22.78 8.42
CA GLY A 48 -8.75 -24.20 8.64
C GLY A 48 -7.80 -24.81 7.60
N GLN A 49 -7.33 -26.01 7.88
CA GLN A 49 -6.54 -26.75 6.90
C GLN A 49 -7.35 -26.97 5.60
N GLY A 50 -6.75 -26.72 4.46
CA GLY A 50 -7.42 -26.79 3.16
C GLY A 50 -8.27 -25.57 2.80
N GLN A 51 -8.20 -24.50 3.59
CA GLN A 51 -8.83 -23.22 3.27
C GLN A 51 -7.81 -22.20 2.78
N ARG A 52 -8.29 -21.29 1.94
CA ARG A 52 -7.59 -20.07 1.52
C ARG A 52 -8.49 -18.87 1.71
N THR A 53 -7.88 -17.72 1.64
CA THR A 53 -8.61 -16.45 1.63
C THR A 53 -8.22 -15.67 0.39
N SER A 54 -9.19 -14.97 -0.20
CA SER A 54 -8.98 -14.09 -1.34
C SER A 54 -9.52 -12.70 -1.03
N ALA A 55 -8.69 -11.70 -1.26
CA ALA A 55 -9.05 -10.30 -1.17
C ALA A 55 -9.27 -9.75 -2.57
N HIS A 56 -10.36 -9.02 -2.77
CA HIS A 56 -10.72 -8.40 -4.04
C HIS A 56 -10.89 -6.91 -3.85
N VAL A 57 -10.33 -6.12 -4.75
CA VAL A 57 -10.52 -4.66 -4.77
C VAL A 57 -10.90 -4.23 -6.17
N VAL A 58 -11.90 -3.38 -6.27
CA VAL A 58 -12.31 -2.73 -7.53
C VAL A 58 -12.19 -1.23 -7.34
N ASN A 59 -11.50 -0.55 -8.26
CA ASN A 59 -11.48 0.90 -8.32
C ASN A 59 -12.79 1.38 -8.97
N THR A 60 -13.70 1.91 -8.17
CA THR A 60 -14.99 2.47 -8.62
C THR A 60 -14.94 3.96 -8.83
N TRP A 61 -13.79 4.59 -8.63
CA TRP A 61 -13.61 6.02 -8.75
C TRP A 61 -13.87 6.49 -10.18
N THR A 62 -14.77 7.45 -10.34
CA THR A 62 -15.15 7.95 -11.66
C THR A 62 -14.26 9.10 -12.12
N GLY A 63 -13.67 8.98 -13.31
CA GLY A 63 -12.80 9.99 -13.94
C GLY A 63 -11.53 9.36 -14.53
N HIS A 64 -11.09 9.88 -15.67
CA HIS A 64 -10.00 9.27 -16.47
C HIS A 64 -8.60 9.31 -15.81
N ASP A 65 -8.39 10.17 -14.81
CA ASP A 65 -7.07 10.35 -14.16
C ASP A 65 -7.08 9.91 -12.69
N ARG A 66 -7.95 8.96 -12.33
CA ARG A 66 -8.17 8.56 -10.96
C ARG A 66 -7.66 7.15 -10.69
N GLU A 67 -6.35 7.03 -10.77
CA GLU A 67 -5.66 5.79 -10.41
C GLU A 67 -5.59 5.63 -8.89
N ILE A 68 -5.70 4.41 -8.41
CA ILE A 68 -5.37 4.04 -7.02
C ILE A 68 -4.20 3.06 -7.04
N ILE A 69 -3.35 3.16 -6.03
CA ILE A 69 -2.30 2.17 -5.77
C ILE A 69 -2.74 1.38 -4.56
N ILE A 70 -2.73 0.07 -4.67
CA ILE A 70 -3.14 -0.83 -3.60
C ILE A 70 -2.02 -1.80 -3.26
N ASP A 71 -1.93 -2.19 -2.01
CA ASP A 71 -1.19 -3.35 -1.54
C ASP A 71 -1.94 -4.09 -0.43
N PHE A 72 -1.73 -5.40 -0.35
CA PHE A 72 -2.28 -6.27 0.67
C PHE A 72 -1.17 -6.76 1.60
N THR A 73 -1.47 -6.83 2.88
CA THR A 73 -0.58 -7.43 3.88
C THR A 73 -1.36 -8.39 4.75
N VAL A 74 -0.90 -9.62 4.86
CA VAL A 74 -1.46 -10.63 5.78
C VAL A 74 -0.62 -10.65 7.04
N LEU A 75 -1.29 -10.54 8.17
CA LEU A 75 -0.68 -10.57 9.51
C LEU A 75 -1.21 -11.77 10.29
N ASP A 76 -0.38 -12.34 11.15
CA ASP A 76 -0.81 -13.33 12.14
C ASP A 76 -1.46 -12.65 13.37
N GLY A 77 -1.89 -13.46 14.35
CA GLY A 77 -2.48 -13.01 15.60
C GLY A 77 -1.56 -12.13 16.46
N ALA A 78 -0.26 -12.21 16.28
CA ALA A 78 0.74 -11.40 16.97
C ALA A 78 1.12 -10.12 16.20
N GLY A 79 0.56 -9.93 14.99
CA GLY A 79 0.86 -8.78 14.12
C GLY A 79 2.11 -8.96 13.24
N LYS A 80 2.68 -10.17 13.18
CA LYS A 80 3.80 -10.49 12.29
C LYS A 80 3.30 -10.61 10.86
N VAL A 81 4.04 -10.05 9.91
CA VAL A 81 3.76 -10.17 8.48
C VAL A 81 4.00 -11.61 8.02
N LEU A 82 2.97 -12.23 7.47
CA LEU A 82 3.02 -13.56 6.86
C LEU A 82 3.19 -13.49 5.34
N ALA A 83 2.52 -12.53 4.71
CA ALA A 83 2.62 -12.29 3.27
C ALA A 83 2.32 -10.82 2.95
N ARG A 84 2.80 -10.38 1.79
CA ARG A 84 2.51 -9.08 1.21
C ARG A 84 2.44 -9.18 -0.30
N SER A 85 1.50 -8.49 -0.93
CA SER A 85 1.50 -8.30 -2.38
C SER A 85 2.49 -7.22 -2.79
N ASP A 86 2.91 -7.24 -4.04
CA ASP A 86 3.50 -6.06 -4.65
C ASP A 86 2.42 -4.97 -4.81
N PRO A 87 2.79 -3.67 -4.74
CA PRO A 87 1.88 -2.59 -5.04
C PRO A 87 1.36 -2.68 -6.49
N GLN A 88 0.06 -2.50 -6.66
CA GLN A 88 -0.61 -2.54 -7.96
C GLN A 88 -1.34 -1.22 -8.21
N THR A 89 -1.22 -0.69 -9.43
CA THR A 89 -1.96 0.49 -9.86
C THR A 89 -3.24 0.05 -10.56
N LEU A 90 -4.38 0.52 -10.10
CA LEU A 90 -5.69 0.26 -10.68
C LEU A 90 -6.26 1.53 -11.29
N LEU A 91 -6.54 1.47 -12.59
CA LEU A 91 -7.34 2.47 -13.28
C LEU A 91 -8.83 2.33 -12.90
N PRO A 92 -9.65 3.37 -13.12
CA PRO A 92 -11.10 3.27 -12.94
C PRO A 92 -11.71 2.04 -13.62
N GLY A 93 -12.49 1.27 -12.89
CA GLY A 93 -13.12 0.03 -13.35
C GLY A 93 -12.21 -1.20 -13.34
N GLN A 94 -10.93 -1.07 -13.01
CA GLN A 94 -10.04 -2.22 -12.86
C GLN A 94 -10.16 -2.83 -11.47
N SER A 95 -9.86 -4.13 -11.38
CA SER A 95 -9.82 -4.91 -10.15
C SER A 95 -8.46 -5.56 -9.94
N ALA A 96 -8.16 -5.87 -8.69
CA ALA A 96 -7.05 -6.74 -8.31
C ALA A 96 -7.50 -7.74 -7.26
N ASP A 97 -6.87 -8.90 -7.31
CA ASP A 97 -7.11 -10.01 -6.40
C ASP A 97 -5.80 -10.40 -5.73
N PHE A 98 -5.92 -10.78 -4.45
CA PHE A 98 -4.80 -11.29 -3.69
C PHE A 98 -5.24 -12.53 -2.91
N GLU A 99 -4.67 -13.68 -3.26
CA GLU A 99 -4.96 -14.95 -2.63
C GLU A 99 -3.87 -15.33 -1.65
N TYR A 100 -4.28 -15.82 -0.47
CA TYR A 100 -3.36 -16.30 0.55
C TYR A 100 -3.84 -17.63 1.13
N GLY A 101 -2.91 -18.57 1.23
CA GLY A 101 -3.08 -19.83 1.96
C GLY A 101 -1.86 -20.08 2.82
N THR A 102 -2.06 -20.41 4.08
CA THR A 102 -0.96 -20.74 4.99
C THR A 102 -0.69 -22.24 5.00
N GLY A 103 0.58 -22.61 5.14
CA GLY A 103 0.99 -23.99 5.46
C GLY A 103 1.21 -24.22 6.96
N VAL A 104 1.09 -23.17 7.78
CA VAL A 104 1.34 -23.21 9.22
C VAL A 104 0.02 -23.01 9.96
N TYR A 105 -0.36 -23.99 10.75
CA TYR A 105 -1.60 -24.01 11.50
C TYR A 105 -1.34 -24.36 12.96
N ASP A 106 -1.99 -23.66 13.87
CA ASP A 106 -1.96 -23.97 15.28
C ASP A 106 -3.00 -25.04 15.62
N PRO A 107 -2.68 -25.99 16.50
CA PRO A 107 -3.63 -27.00 16.93
C PRO A 107 -4.76 -26.36 17.74
N ILE A 108 -6.00 -26.83 17.52
CA ILE A 108 -7.15 -26.45 18.33
C ILE A 108 -7.20 -27.38 19.53
N PRO A 109 -7.08 -26.88 20.79
CA PRO A 109 -7.10 -27.71 21.99
C PRO A 109 -8.32 -28.63 22.02
N GLY A 110 -8.09 -29.90 22.34
CA GLY A 110 -9.14 -30.91 22.46
C GLY A 110 -9.67 -31.45 21.12
N THR A 111 -9.06 -31.11 20.01
CA THR A 111 -9.44 -31.63 18.68
C THR A 111 -8.20 -32.00 17.86
N ASN A 112 -8.40 -32.74 16.76
CA ASN A 112 -7.35 -32.98 15.76
C ASN A 112 -7.31 -31.87 14.67
N ALA A 113 -8.15 -30.84 14.78
CA ALA A 113 -8.20 -29.75 13.83
C ALA A 113 -7.10 -28.71 14.11
N GLN A 114 -6.69 -28.05 13.05
CA GLN A 114 -5.67 -26.99 13.10
C GLN A 114 -6.24 -25.74 12.41
N ARG A 115 -5.83 -24.58 12.90
CA ARG A 115 -6.23 -23.29 12.33
C ARG A 115 -5.06 -22.30 12.33
N ALA A 116 -5.08 -21.37 11.39
CA ALA A 116 -4.25 -20.20 11.42
C ALA A 116 -5.13 -18.97 11.66
N THR A 117 -4.83 -18.19 12.69
CA THR A 117 -5.52 -16.92 12.94
C THR A 117 -4.77 -15.81 12.23
N ILE A 118 -5.47 -15.13 11.32
CA ILE A 118 -4.89 -14.08 10.49
C ILE A 118 -5.81 -12.87 10.40
N ARG A 119 -5.28 -11.76 9.92
CA ARG A 119 -6.04 -10.61 9.39
C ARG A 119 -5.40 -10.11 8.11
N VAL A 120 -6.20 -9.54 7.23
CA VAL A 120 -5.74 -8.90 6.00
C VAL A 120 -5.85 -7.39 6.15
N VAL A 121 -4.79 -6.70 5.81
CA VAL A 121 -4.71 -5.25 5.78
C VAL A 121 -4.59 -4.83 4.32
N LEU A 122 -5.49 -3.98 3.87
CA LEU A 122 -5.50 -3.35 2.56
C LEU A 122 -5.08 -1.89 2.73
N ARG A 123 -4.03 -1.49 2.02
CA ARG A 123 -3.60 -0.11 1.91
C ARG A 123 -3.97 0.42 0.53
N ILE A 124 -4.58 1.58 0.49
CA ILE A 124 -5.01 2.25 -0.73
C ILE A 124 -4.43 3.66 -0.74
N GLU A 125 -3.70 3.98 -1.78
CA GLU A 125 -3.15 5.31 -2.02
C GLU A 125 -3.75 5.87 -3.31
N GLY A 126 -4.16 7.14 -3.28
CA GLY A 126 -4.51 7.85 -4.51
C GLY A 126 -3.24 8.25 -5.26
N ALA A 127 -3.15 7.92 -6.52
CA ALA A 127 -2.11 8.47 -7.38
C ALA A 127 -2.46 9.93 -7.70
N LEU A 128 -1.86 10.86 -6.97
CA LEU A 128 -2.04 12.29 -7.20
C LEU A 128 -1.24 12.72 -8.42
N ARG A 129 -1.75 12.48 -9.62
CA ARG A 129 -1.13 12.97 -10.87
C ARG A 129 -1.28 14.48 -11.06
N ASN A 130 -2.24 15.10 -10.39
CA ASN A 130 -2.51 16.53 -10.51
C ASN A 130 -2.89 17.13 -9.16
N ARG A 131 -2.37 18.32 -8.83
CA ARG A 131 -2.61 19.06 -7.56
C ARG A 131 -4.09 19.37 -7.25
N ASN A 132 -4.99 19.10 -8.19
CA ASN A 132 -6.44 19.28 -8.05
C ASN A 132 -7.22 17.97 -7.94
N SER A 133 -6.54 16.80 -7.87
CA SER A 133 -7.23 15.53 -7.70
C SER A 133 -7.64 15.36 -6.25
N ALA A 134 -8.92 15.10 -6.04
CA ALA A 134 -9.46 14.75 -4.74
C ALA A 134 -8.80 13.45 -4.24
N THR A 135 -8.58 13.35 -2.94
CA THR A 135 -8.20 12.10 -2.30
C THR A 135 -9.30 11.07 -2.50
N PRO A 136 -8.97 9.77 -2.79
CA PRO A 136 -10.00 8.74 -2.83
C PRO A 136 -10.77 8.72 -1.52
N GLY A 137 -12.11 8.72 -1.63
CA GLY A 137 -12.98 8.52 -0.49
C GLY A 137 -13.24 7.03 -0.24
N PRO A 138 -13.88 6.68 0.86
CA PRO A 138 -14.23 5.29 1.18
C PRO A 138 -15.18 4.66 0.14
N ASP A 139 -15.92 5.48 -0.62
CA ASP A 139 -16.88 5.04 -1.63
C ASP A 139 -16.27 4.91 -3.04
N ASP A 140 -15.03 5.32 -3.22
CA ASP A 140 -14.35 5.31 -4.52
C ASP A 140 -13.72 3.95 -4.87
N PHE A 141 -13.88 2.97 -4.01
CA PHE A 141 -13.47 1.58 -4.24
C PHE A 141 -14.35 0.60 -3.45
N ILE A 142 -14.47 -0.60 -3.98
CA ILE A 142 -15.11 -1.72 -3.29
C ILE A 142 -14.04 -2.73 -2.93
N ALA A 143 -13.98 -3.12 -1.66
CA ALA A 143 -13.08 -4.16 -1.18
C ALA A 143 -13.89 -5.26 -0.50
N THR A 144 -13.64 -6.50 -0.89
CA THR A 144 -14.26 -7.69 -0.29
C THR A 144 -13.20 -8.72 0.05
N GLN A 145 -13.49 -9.55 1.03
CA GLN A 145 -12.64 -10.65 1.45
C GLN A 145 -13.50 -11.90 1.58
N GLU A 146 -13.03 -13.00 1.02
CA GLU A 146 -13.67 -14.29 1.17
C GLU A 146 -12.71 -15.35 1.72
N VAL A 147 -13.30 -16.37 2.36
CA VAL A 147 -12.61 -17.60 2.73
C VAL A 147 -13.28 -18.75 1.99
N PHE A 148 -12.50 -19.57 1.33
CA PHE A 148 -13.02 -20.68 0.54
C PHE A 148 -12.20 -21.97 0.75
N ASN A 149 -12.82 -23.11 0.47
CA ASN A 149 -12.18 -24.41 0.50
C ASN A 149 -11.46 -24.69 -0.83
N ILE A 150 -10.23 -25.15 -0.77
CA ILE A 150 -9.43 -25.47 -1.96
C ILE A 150 -10.04 -26.65 -2.73
N GLY A 151 -10.64 -27.61 -2.01
CA GLY A 151 -11.08 -28.86 -2.62
C GLY A 151 -12.32 -28.75 -3.52
N ASP A 152 -13.26 -27.87 -3.19
CA ASP A 152 -14.52 -27.70 -3.92
C ASP A 152 -14.81 -26.25 -4.37
N GLY A 153 -13.89 -25.33 -4.04
CA GLY A 153 -14.00 -23.91 -4.38
C GLY A 153 -15.17 -23.18 -3.68
N LYS A 154 -15.84 -23.81 -2.71
CA LYS A 154 -16.97 -23.18 -2.05
C LYS A 154 -16.54 -22.12 -1.08
N THR A 155 -17.08 -20.93 -1.24
CA THR A 155 -16.93 -19.83 -0.29
C THR A 155 -17.64 -20.19 1.02
N THR A 156 -16.87 -20.08 2.11
CA THR A 156 -17.36 -20.39 3.46
C THR A 156 -17.86 -19.14 4.17
N VAL A 157 -17.16 -18.02 3.94
CA VAL A 157 -17.41 -16.76 4.64
C VAL A 157 -17.00 -15.59 3.76
N PHE A 158 -17.81 -14.51 3.77
CA PHE A 158 -17.43 -13.18 3.31
C PHE A 158 -17.15 -12.29 4.51
N LEU A 159 -16.04 -11.57 4.47
CA LEU A 159 -15.59 -10.68 5.55
C LEU A 159 -15.62 -9.24 5.06
N PRO A 160 -16.23 -8.33 5.82
CA PRO A 160 -16.15 -6.90 5.50
C PRO A 160 -14.79 -6.34 5.87
N TYR A 161 -14.36 -5.34 5.13
CA TYR A 161 -13.26 -4.46 5.54
C TYR A 161 -13.80 -3.32 6.40
N VAL A 162 -13.08 -3.01 7.46
CA VAL A 162 -13.39 -1.91 8.37
C VAL A 162 -12.29 -0.87 8.26
N GLU A 163 -12.66 0.40 8.24
CA GLU A 163 -11.73 1.53 8.27
C GLU A 163 -11.09 1.64 9.66
N GLN A 164 -9.79 1.90 9.70
CA GLN A 164 -9.03 2.14 10.94
C GLN A 164 -8.73 3.61 11.14
#